data_5ba5d22ee66afe390e0b8d357326f0ff
#
_entry.id   5ba5d22ee66afe390e0b8d357326f0ff
#
_cell.length_a   1.000
_cell.length_b   1.000
_cell.length_c   1.000
_cell.angle_alpha   90.00
_cell.angle_beta   90.00
_cell.angle_gamma   90.00
#
_symmetry.space_group_name_H-M   'P 1'
#
loop_
_entity.id
_entity.type
_entity.pdbx_description
1 polymer ?
#
loop_
_entity_poly.entity_id
_entity_poly.type
_entity_poly.pdbx_seq_one_letter_code
_entity_poly.pdbx_strand_id
1 'polypeptide(L)'
;LRSFISIQWAFGIVSHRIAMLFLKLVLPSFVGNLYYRMMGAKIGNNVQIVSDSINDAAMISIGDNVVIGGRATINGHLVERGEIVLAPVKIGNNALIGGGCIIQPGSIIGEGAVIASRAVVPKWSNIPDGEVWGGIPAKFIKKLED
;
A
#
# COMPACT_ATOMS: atom_id res chain seq x y z
N LEU A 1 -11.94 -18.85 9.14
CA LEU A 1 -10.65 -18.55 9.82
C LEU A 1 -9.83 -19.79 10.23
N ARG A 2 -10.24 -21.00 9.88
CA ARG A 2 -9.53 -22.26 10.25
C ARG A 2 -8.76 -22.91 9.09
N SER A 3 -8.58 -22.20 7.96
CA SER A 3 -7.79 -22.73 6.86
C SER A 3 -6.29 -22.53 7.10
N PHE A 4 -5.47 -23.40 6.52
CA PHE A 4 -4.01 -23.27 6.56
C PHE A 4 -3.51 -21.90 6.07
N ILE A 5 -4.18 -21.35 5.05
CA ILE A 5 -3.91 -20.03 4.49
C ILE A 5 -4.14 -18.93 5.54
N SER A 6 -5.22 -19.02 6.33
CA SER A 6 -5.52 -18.04 7.38
C SER A 6 -4.48 -18.08 8.51
N ILE A 7 -3.94 -19.25 8.83
CA ILE A 7 -2.88 -19.40 9.83
C ILE A 7 -1.56 -18.80 9.33
N GLN A 8 -1.18 -19.08 8.09
CA GLN A 8 0.01 -18.50 7.47
C GLN A 8 -0.09 -16.96 7.40
N TRP A 9 -1.25 -16.46 6.98
CA TRP A 9 -1.52 -15.03 6.92
C TRP A 9 -1.41 -14.37 8.32
N ALA A 10 -2.03 -14.95 9.34
CA ALA A 10 -1.96 -14.44 10.71
C ALA A 10 -0.52 -14.42 11.25
N PHE A 11 0.27 -15.46 10.97
CA PHE A 11 1.68 -15.51 11.34
C PHE A 11 2.49 -14.42 10.65
N GLY A 12 2.24 -14.18 9.36
CA GLY A 12 2.87 -13.08 8.61
C GLY A 12 2.60 -11.71 9.21
N ILE A 13 1.35 -11.43 9.59
CA ILE A 13 0.97 -10.17 10.24
C ILE A 13 1.66 -10.01 11.60
N VAL A 14 1.65 -11.04 12.44
CA VAL A 14 2.30 -10.98 13.76
C VAL A 14 3.79 -10.73 13.61
N SER A 15 4.47 -11.44 12.72
CA SER A 15 5.90 -11.26 12.45
C SER A 15 6.20 -9.85 11.96
N HIS A 16 5.36 -9.31 11.05
CA HIS A 16 5.48 -7.94 10.56
C HIS A 16 5.34 -6.92 11.70
N ARG A 17 4.36 -7.07 12.58
CA ARG A 17 4.15 -6.17 13.72
C ARG A 17 5.35 -6.16 14.69
N ILE A 18 5.96 -7.31 14.94
CA ILE A 18 7.17 -7.41 15.76
C ILE A 18 8.35 -6.70 15.08
N ALA A 19 8.56 -6.97 13.79
CA ALA A 19 9.64 -6.33 13.03
C ALA A 19 9.52 -4.79 13.01
N MET A 20 8.30 -4.27 12.93
CA MET A 20 8.03 -2.83 12.88
C MET A 20 8.39 -2.10 14.19
N LEU A 21 8.57 -2.78 15.31
CA LEU A 21 9.09 -2.16 16.53
C LEU A 21 10.50 -1.58 16.32
N PHE A 22 11.29 -2.19 15.45
CA PHE A 22 12.66 -1.79 15.16
C PHE A 22 12.77 -1.02 13.83
N LEU A 23 12.08 -1.45 12.79
CA LEU A 23 12.18 -0.87 11.44
C LEU A 23 11.64 0.55 11.33
N LYS A 24 10.65 0.92 12.14
CA LYS A 24 10.14 2.30 12.19
C LYS A 24 11.26 3.34 12.46
N LEU A 25 12.33 2.97 13.17
CA LEU A 25 13.44 3.87 13.49
C LEU A 25 14.32 4.17 12.27
N VAL A 26 14.26 3.31 11.26
CA VAL A 26 15.10 3.41 10.04
C VAL A 26 14.29 3.70 8.77
N LEU A 27 12.98 3.95 8.88
CA LEU A 27 12.16 4.41 7.77
C LEU A 27 12.25 5.96 7.65
N PRO A 28 12.24 6.51 6.42
CA PRO A 28 12.40 5.85 5.12
C PRO A 28 13.87 5.49 4.86
N SER A 29 14.15 4.28 4.44
CA SER A 29 15.50 3.88 4.04
C SER A 29 15.47 2.65 3.13
N PHE A 30 16.63 2.36 2.50
CA PHE A 30 16.79 1.13 1.74
C PHE A 30 16.59 -0.14 2.59
N VAL A 31 16.83 -0.07 3.90
CA VAL A 31 16.61 -1.18 4.86
C VAL A 31 15.12 -1.51 4.94
N GLY A 32 14.26 -0.50 5.01
CA GLY A 32 12.81 -0.69 4.98
C GLY A 32 12.34 -1.33 3.68
N ASN A 33 12.84 -0.85 2.54
CA ASN A 33 12.51 -1.42 1.23
C ASN A 33 12.99 -2.87 1.11
N LEU A 34 14.19 -3.18 1.60
CA LEU A 34 14.72 -4.53 1.64
C LEU A 34 13.84 -5.45 2.49
N TYR A 35 13.44 -4.99 3.67
CA TYR A 35 12.54 -5.73 4.54
C TYR A 35 11.23 -6.06 3.84
N TYR A 36 10.56 -5.09 3.23
CA TYR A 36 9.30 -5.33 2.52
C TYR A 36 9.46 -6.29 1.33
N ARG A 37 10.60 -6.22 0.61
CA ARG A 37 10.92 -7.19 -0.44
C ARG A 37 11.09 -8.60 0.12
N MET A 38 11.76 -8.77 1.26
CA MET A 38 11.90 -10.06 1.93
C MET A 38 10.56 -10.61 2.41
N MET A 39 9.62 -9.74 2.77
CA MET A 39 8.23 -10.10 3.10
C MET A 39 7.35 -10.37 1.86
N GLY A 40 7.92 -10.33 0.67
CA GLY A 40 7.27 -10.69 -0.58
C GLY A 40 6.70 -9.54 -1.41
N ALA A 41 6.88 -8.28 -0.99
CA ALA A 41 6.48 -7.13 -1.79
C ALA A 41 7.36 -7.00 -3.04
N LYS A 42 6.72 -6.63 -4.15
CA LYS A 42 7.42 -6.20 -5.36
C LYS A 42 7.62 -4.70 -5.29
N ILE A 43 8.87 -4.25 -5.14
CA ILE A 43 9.20 -2.84 -5.00
C ILE A 43 10.24 -2.48 -6.06
N GLY A 44 9.93 -1.47 -6.86
CA GLY A 44 10.79 -0.92 -7.89
C GLY A 44 12.00 -0.17 -7.35
N ASN A 45 12.62 0.61 -8.21
CA ASN A 45 13.79 1.41 -7.89
C ASN A 45 13.39 2.79 -7.34
N ASN A 46 14.24 3.40 -6.52
CA ASN A 46 14.07 4.75 -5.98
C ASN A 46 12.71 4.98 -5.28
N VAL A 47 12.20 3.96 -4.60
CA VAL A 47 10.93 4.05 -3.85
C VAL A 47 11.20 4.58 -2.45
N GLN A 48 10.41 5.57 -2.03
CA GLN A 48 10.47 6.15 -0.69
C GLN A 48 9.22 5.74 0.10
N ILE A 49 9.39 4.86 1.08
CA ILE A 49 8.31 4.41 1.98
C ILE A 49 8.53 5.05 3.34
N VAL A 50 7.72 6.06 3.67
CA VAL A 50 7.75 6.72 4.99
C VAL A 50 6.80 6.03 5.97
N SER A 51 5.85 5.25 5.47
CA SER A 51 4.86 4.56 6.29
C SER A 51 5.35 3.23 6.86
N ASP A 52 4.92 2.94 8.07
CA ASP A 52 5.08 1.66 8.77
C ASP A 52 3.83 0.75 8.68
N SER A 53 2.87 1.11 7.84
CA SER A 53 1.55 0.46 7.74
C SER A 53 1.29 -0.15 6.35
N ILE A 54 2.29 -0.84 5.79
CA ILE A 54 2.10 -1.67 4.61
C ILE A 54 1.80 -3.10 5.07
N ASN A 55 0.54 -3.47 4.98
CA ASN A 55 0.07 -4.78 5.42
C ASN A 55 0.02 -5.75 4.24
N ASP A 56 0.34 -7.04 4.50
CA ASP A 56 0.32 -8.09 3.47
C ASP A 56 1.30 -7.83 2.31
N ALA A 57 2.54 -7.57 2.63
CA ALA A 57 3.59 -7.19 1.68
C ALA A 57 3.58 -8.07 0.41
N ALA A 58 3.33 -9.37 0.51
CA ALA A 58 3.25 -10.29 -0.62
C ALA A 58 2.13 -9.95 -1.63
N MET A 59 1.13 -9.15 -1.23
CA MET A 59 0.04 -8.69 -2.09
C MET A 59 0.29 -7.30 -2.69
N ILE A 60 1.45 -6.68 -2.38
CA ILE A 60 1.71 -5.29 -2.77
C ILE A 60 2.77 -5.24 -3.86
N SER A 61 2.44 -4.50 -4.93
CA SER A 61 3.38 -4.18 -6.01
C SER A 61 3.50 -2.67 -6.16
N ILE A 62 4.72 -2.16 -6.10
CA ILE A 62 5.06 -0.74 -6.16
C ILE A 62 6.06 -0.55 -7.29
N GLY A 63 5.77 0.34 -8.22
CA GLY A 63 6.62 0.70 -9.34
C GLY A 63 7.84 1.53 -8.95
N ASP A 64 8.53 2.07 -9.94
CA ASP A 64 9.71 2.91 -9.77
C ASP A 64 9.33 4.35 -9.35
N ASN A 65 10.20 5.01 -8.60
CA ASN A 65 10.09 6.42 -8.18
C ASN A 65 8.81 6.74 -7.40
N VAL A 66 8.21 5.78 -6.74
CA VAL A 66 6.99 5.96 -5.95
C VAL A 66 7.33 6.55 -4.58
N VAL A 67 6.50 7.50 -4.14
CA VAL A 67 6.57 8.04 -2.78
C VAL A 67 5.32 7.65 -2.01
N ILE A 68 5.50 7.03 -0.85
CA ILE A 68 4.43 6.68 0.09
C ILE A 68 4.62 7.50 1.36
N GLY A 69 3.71 8.43 1.58
CA GLY A 69 3.72 9.35 2.70
C GLY A 69 3.53 8.66 4.05
N GLY A 70 3.95 9.35 5.11
CA GLY A 70 3.87 8.84 6.47
C GLY A 70 2.44 8.50 6.90
N ARG A 71 2.28 7.42 7.67
CA ARG A 71 0.98 6.90 8.13
C ARG A 71 0.01 6.49 7.02
N ALA A 72 0.44 6.39 5.78
CA ALA A 72 -0.38 5.80 4.73
C ALA A 72 -0.54 4.30 5.03
N THR A 73 -1.76 3.79 4.98
CA THR A 73 -2.06 2.38 5.19
C THR A 73 -2.38 1.73 3.86
N ILE A 74 -1.63 0.68 3.52
CA ILE A 74 -1.90 -0.11 2.32
C ILE A 74 -2.24 -1.52 2.76
N ASN A 75 -3.45 -1.96 2.44
CA ASN A 75 -3.98 -3.25 2.84
C ASN A 75 -4.12 -4.19 1.65
N GLY A 76 -3.54 -5.38 1.73
CA GLY A 76 -3.78 -6.48 0.80
C GLY A 76 -4.93 -7.39 1.24
N HIS A 77 -5.54 -7.12 2.41
CA HIS A 77 -6.66 -7.89 2.94
C HIS A 77 -7.77 -7.00 3.50
N LEU A 78 -8.95 -7.57 3.58
CA LEU A 78 -10.05 -7.08 4.41
C LEU A 78 -10.83 -8.26 4.99
N VAL A 79 -11.50 -8.03 6.11
CA VAL A 79 -12.41 -9.02 6.70
C VAL A 79 -13.83 -8.55 6.43
N GLU A 80 -14.58 -9.33 5.68
CA GLU A 80 -15.95 -9.01 5.31
C GLU A 80 -16.82 -10.26 5.45
N ARG A 81 -17.97 -10.12 6.09
CA ARG A 81 -18.97 -11.21 6.30
C ARG A 81 -18.36 -12.49 6.89
N GLY A 82 -17.37 -12.35 7.77
CA GLY A 82 -16.70 -13.48 8.41
C GLY A 82 -15.62 -14.17 7.57
N GLU A 83 -15.35 -13.65 6.38
CA GLU A 83 -14.31 -14.15 5.47
C GLU A 83 -13.15 -13.16 5.36
N ILE A 84 -11.94 -13.69 5.13
CA ILE A 84 -10.77 -12.87 4.79
C ILE A 84 -10.68 -12.82 3.26
N VAL A 85 -10.83 -11.62 2.72
CA VAL A 85 -10.62 -11.35 1.30
C VAL A 85 -9.19 -10.83 1.11
N LEU A 86 -8.40 -11.57 0.34
CA LEU A 86 -7.04 -11.18 -0.05
C LEU A 86 -7.08 -10.69 -1.51
N ALA A 87 -6.59 -9.48 -1.75
CA ALA A 87 -6.54 -8.94 -3.10
C ALA A 87 -5.31 -8.03 -3.30
N PRO A 88 -4.59 -8.19 -4.42
CA PRO A 88 -3.37 -7.45 -4.67
C PRO A 88 -3.64 -5.95 -4.87
N VAL A 89 -2.75 -5.11 -4.33
CA VAL A 89 -2.69 -3.69 -4.61
C VAL A 89 -1.52 -3.42 -5.54
N LYS A 90 -1.76 -2.64 -6.59
CA LYS A 90 -0.74 -2.24 -7.57
C LYS A 90 -0.61 -0.73 -7.59
N ILE A 91 0.61 -0.22 -7.49
CA ILE A 91 0.92 1.21 -7.56
C ILE A 91 1.91 1.38 -8.71
N GLY A 92 1.51 2.17 -9.72
CA GLY A 92 2.29 2.45 -10.92
C GLY A 92 3.52 3.31 -10.64
N ASN A 93 4.39 3.42 -11.64
CA ASN A 93 5.60 4.25 -11.55
C ASN A 93 5.25 5.71 -11.28
N ASN A 94 6.15 6.44 -10.63
CA ASN A 94 6.04 7.87 -10.37
C ASN A 94 4.78 8.29 -9.58
N ALA A 95 4.04 7.34 -9.01
CA ALA A 95 2.84 7.66 -8.22
C ALA A 95 3.21 8.26 -6.86
N LEU A 96 2.34 9.15 -6.36
CA LEU A 96 2.44 9.77 -5.04
C LEU A 96 1.25 9.37 -4.17
N ILE A 97 1.50 8.67 -3.09
CA ILE A 97 0.51 8.34 -2.06
C ILE A 97 0.69 9.30 -0.89
N GLY A 98 -0.26 10.21 -0.72
CA GLY A 98 -0.24 11.21 0.34
C GLY A 98 -0.26 10.60 1.75
N GLY A 99 0.23 11.36 2.72
CA GLY A 99 0.27 10.89 4.12
C GLY A 99 -1.11 10.64 4.70
N GLY A 100 -1.23 9.58 5.51
CA GLY A 100 -2.47 9.20 6.17
C GLY A 100 -3.54 8.64 5.25
N CYS A 101 -3.24 8.33 3.98
CA CYS A 101 -4.15 7.65 3.06
C CYS A 101 -4.44 6.23 3.52
N ILE A 102 -5.58 5.72 3.11
CA ILE A 102 -5.93 4.30 3.24
C ILE A 102 -6.20 3.75 1.84
N ILE A 103 -5.38 2.81 1.40
CA ILE A 103 -5.56 2.10 0.14
C ILE A 103 -6.13 0.71 0.46
N GLN A 104 -7.33 0.45 -0.03
CA GLN A 104 -8.03 -0.81 0.21
C GLN A 104 -7.63 -1.90 -0.79
N PRO A 105 -7.84 -3.20 -0.46
CA PRO A 105 -7.46 -4.31 -1.31
C PRO A 105 -8.04 -4.26 -2.72
N GLY A 106 -7.29 -4.78 -3.69
CA GLY A 106 -7.69 -4.85 -5.09
C GLY A 106 -7.57 -3.53 -5.85
N SER A 107 -7.05 -2.47 -5.20
CA SER A 107 -6.90 -1.16 -5.84
C SER A 107 -5.71 -1.14 -6.80
N ILE A 108 -5.89 -0.47 -7.94
CA ILE A 108 -4.86 -0.18 -8.94
C ILE A 108 -4.71 1.34 -9.00
N ILE A 109 -3.50 1.81 -8.75
CA ILE A 109 -3.13 3.22 -8.86
C ILE A 109 -2.24 3.36 -10.09
N GLY A 110 -2.65 4.19 -11.01
CA GLY A 110 -1.96 4.41 -12.29
C GLY A 110 -0.61 5.10 -12.17
N GLU A 111 0.14 5.11 -13.26
CA GLU A 111 1.42 5.80 -13.37
C GLU A 111 1.25 7.31 -13.17
N GLY A 112 2.11 7.94 -12.39
CA GLY A 112 2.04 9.36 -12.10
C GLY A 112 0.78 9.82 -11.34
N ALA A 113 -0.08 8.90 -10.93
CA ALA A 113 -1.29 9.26 -10.19
C ALA A 113 -0.95 9.77 -8.77
N VAL A 114 -1.76 10.68 -8.28
CA VAL A 114 -1.61 11.29 -6.96
C VAL A 114 -2.83 11.01 -6.10
N ILE A 115 -2.60 10.40 -4.96
CA ILE A 115 -3.61 10.24 -3.91
C ILE A 115 -3.39 11.32 -2.87
N ALA A 116 -4.35 12.23 -2.75
CA ALA A 116 -4.28 13.35 -1.79
C ALA A 116 -4.22 12.83 -0.35
N SER A 117 -3.51 13.57 0.52
CA SER A 117 -3.36 13.18 1.92
C SER A 117 -4.72 12.91 2.60
N ARG A 118 -4.77 11.88 3.45
CA ARG A 118 -5.95 11.43 4.18
C ARG A 118 -7.13 10.93 3.31
N ALA A 119 -6.89 10.65 2.03
CA ALA A 119 -7.89 10.02 1.19
C ALA A 119 -8.09 8.54 1.54
N VAL A 120 -9.29 8.05 1.33
CA VAL A 120 -9.63 6.62 1.45
C VAL A 120 -10.00 6.09 0.07
N VAL A 121 -9.09 5.31 -0.52
CA VAL A 121 -9.32 4.63 -1.80
C VAL A 121 -10.08 3.33 -1.53
N PRO A 122 -11.33 3.20 -1.99
CA PRO A 122 -12.13 2.02 -1.77
C PRO A 122 -11.54 0.76 -2.41
N LYS A 123 -11.94 -0.40 -1.92
CA LYS A 123 -11.57 -1.69 -2.53
C LYS A 123 -11.94 -1.72 -4.01
N TRP A 124 -11.10 -2.40 -4.80
CA TRP A 124 -11.30 -2.57 -6.26
C TRP A 124 -11.30 -1.28 -7.07
N SER A 125 -10.81 -0.18 -6.51
CA SER A 125 -10.67 1.07 -7.26
C SER A 125 -9.63 0.92 -8.37
N ASN A 126 -9.91 1.54 -9.52
CA ASN A 126 -8.95 1.70 -10.60
C ASN A 126 -8.77 3.20 -10.87
N ILE A 127 -7.62 3.72 -10.49
CA ILE A 127 -7.28 5.14 -10.64
C ILE A 127 -6.37 5.26 -11.86
N PRO A 128 -6.80 5.99 -12.89
CA PRO A 128 -6.03 6.15 -14.12
C PRO A 128 -4.71 6.89 -13.95
N ASP A 129 -3.85 6.78 -14.96
CA ASP A 129 -2.57 7.45 -15.01
C ASP A 129 -2.71 8.98 -14.99
N GLY A 130 -1.84 9.65 -14.25
CA GLY A 130 -1.78 11.10 -14.16
C GLY A 130 -2.98 11.77 -13.50
N GLU A 131 -3.83 11.03 -12.80
CA GLU A 131 -4.98 11.62 -12.11
C GLU A 131 -4.71 11.89 -10.63
N VAL A 132 -5.32 12.95 -10.12
CA VAL A 132 -5.34 13.32 -8.71
C VAL A 132 -6.69 12.92 -8.12
N TRP A 133 -6.64 12.09 -7.09
CA TRP A 133 -7.82 11.62 -6.37
C TRP A 133 -7.72 11.94 -4.88
N GLY A 134 -8.85 12.28 -4.27
CA GLY A 134 -8.88 12.63 -2.84
C GLY A 134 -10.26 12.54 -2.21
N GLY A 135 -10.30 12.64 -0.90
CA GLY A 135 -11.53 12.58 -0.10
C GLY A 135 -11.83 11.21 0.50
N ILE A 136 -12.99 11.09 1.16
CA ILE A 136 -13.49 9.89 1.83
C ILE A 136 -14.96 9.68 1.42
N PRO A 137 -15.26 8.75 0.51
CA PRO A 137 -14.31 7.98 -0.32
C PRO A 137 -13.57 8.84 -1.34
N ALA A 138 -12.40 8.38 -1.78
CA ALA A 138 -11.61 9.08 -2.78
C ALA A 138 -12.37 9.19 -4.10
N LYS A 139 -12.34 10.39 -4.68
CA LYS A 139 -12.96 10.73 -5.96
C LYS A 139 -11.97 11.52 -6.81
N PHE A 140 -12.18 11.49 -8.11
CA PHE A 140 -11.43 12.30 -9.07
C PHE A 140 -11.49 13.78 -8.71
N ILE A 141 -10.36 14.45 -8.71
CA ILE A 141 -10.23 15.90 -8.50
C ILE A 141 -9.85 16.59 -9.81
N LYS A 142 -8.74 16.13 -10.43
CA LYS A 142 -8.24 16.68 -11.68
C LYS A 142 -7.28 15.70 -12.36
N LYS A 143 -7.00 15.93 -13.63
CA LYS A 143 -5.88 15.31 -14.35
C LYS A 143 -4.65 16.23 -14.24
N LEU A 144 -3.47 15.64 -14.07
CA LEU A 144 -2.22 16.38 -14.17
C LEU A 144 -1.98 16.67 -15.66
N GLU A 145 -1.61 17.91 -15.97
CA GLU A 145 -1.10 18.28 -17.29
C GLU A 145 0.38 17.93 -17.34
N ASP A 146 0.82 17.40 -18.47
CA ASP A 146 2.22 17.06 -18.74
C ASP A 146 3.08 18.34 -18.82
#